data_6ff1442d7e80eb6a1ee738e13b2e8a1a
#
_entry.id   6ff1442d7e80eb6a1ee738e13b2e8a1a
#
_cell.length_a   1.000
_cell.length_b   1.000
_cell.length_c   1.000
_cell.angle_alpha   90.00
_cell.angle_beta   90.00
_cell.angle_gamma   90.00
#
_symmetry.space_group_name_H-M   'P 1'
#
loop_
_entity.id
_entity.type
_entity.pdbx_description
1 polymer ?
#
loop_
_entity_poly.entity_id
_entity_poly.type
_entity_poly.pdbx_seq_one_letter_code
_entity_poly.pdbx_strand_id
1 'polypeptide(L)'
;LTLFILLVLTRNIPICLNIHIQEKTLIEALLFSIKTMALILAYLFVVASIQSILFIYLPKLNLPNHLLMEFSSGISYFVNSENPILYLLVCIGFGGFCAHLQIISGCDEIKLNYFYYLLFRISHIFISLIIYFVLKVLFFAIIG
;
A
#
# COMPACT_ATOMS: atom_id res chain seq x y z
N LEU A 1 12.90 10.24 -3.05
CA LEU A 1 12.39 11.46 -2.39
C LEU A 1 11.59 11.11 -1.13
N THR A 2 10.64 10.17 -1.21
CA THR A 2 9.82 9.71 -0.07
C THR A 2 10.68 9.14 1.06
N LEU A 3 11.71 8.35 0.73
CA LEU A 3 12.65 7.78 1.70
C LEU A 3 13.47 8.88 2.39
N PHE A 4 13.84 9.93 1.65
CA PHE A 4 14.56 11.09 2.19
C PHE A 4 13.69 11.90 3.15
N ILE A 5 12.42 12.14 2.78
CA ILE A 5 11.46 12.83 3.65
C ILE A 5 11.21 12.01 4.92
N LEU A 6 11.09 10.69 4.81
CA LEU A 6 10.96 9.80 5.95
C LEU A 6 12.18 9.89 6.87
N LEU A 7 13.39 9.88 6.30
CA LEU A 7 14.65 10.01 7.03
C LEU A 7 14.75 11.34 7.77
N VAL A 8 14.29 12.44 7.16
CA VAL A 8 14.25 13.77 7.79
C VAL A 8 13.22 13.83 8.90
N LEU A 9 12.03 13.26 8.69
CA LEU A 9 10.95 13.24 9.69
C LEU A 9 11.26 12.31 10.87
N THR A 10 11.99 11.21 10.64
CA THR A 10 12.35 10.24 11.68
C THR A 10 13.67 10.57 12.40
N ARG A 11 14.39 11.59 11.97
CA ARG A 11 15.69 11.98 12.54
C ARG A 11 15.65 12.24 14.05
N ASN A 12 14.49 12.60 14.61
CA ASN A 12 14.32 12.90 16.04
C ASN A 12 13.60 11.78 16.81
N ILE A 13 13.30 10.64 16.17
CA ILE A 13 12.73 9.49 16.87
C ILE A 13 13.93 8.61 17.26
N PRO A 14 14.21 8.44 18.57
CA PRO A 14 15.21 7.48 18.98
C PRO A 14 14.70 6.08 18.59
N ILE A 15 15.13 5.59 17.43
CA ILE A 15 14.87 4.21 17.01
C ILE A 15 15.80 3.36 17.88
N CYS A 16 15.35 2.99 19.06
CA CYS A 16 15.93 1.89 19.80
C CYS A 16 15.61 0.59 19.05
N LEU A 17 16.29 0.37 17.94
CA LEU A 17 16.35 -0.92 17.28
C LEU A 17 17.24 -1.85 18.12
N ASN A 18 16.67 -2.37 19.20
CA ASN A 18 17.21 -3.53 19.87
C ASN A 18 16.87 -4.75 18.97
N ILE A 19 17.55 -4.81 17.81
CA ILE A 19 17.42 -5.95 16.91
C ILE A 19 18.17 -7.10 17.58
N HIS A 20 17.46 -7.88 18.35
CA HIS A 20 17.94 -9.20 18.76
C HIS A 20 17.94 -10.05 17.48
N ILE A 21 19.09 -10.09 16.81
CA ILE A 21 19.33 -11.00 15.67
C ILE A 21 19.34 -12.41 16.25
N GLN A 22 18.17 -13.03 16.31
CA GLN A 22 18.04 -14.43 16.64
C GLN A 22 18.44 -15.19 15.36
N GLU A 23 19.53 -15.94 15.42
CA GLU A 23 19.92 -16.85 14.34
C GLU A 23 18.83 -17.92 14.19
N LYS A 24 17.89 -17.69 13.29
CA LYS A 24 16.85 -18.66 12.97
C LYS A 24 17.45 -19.77 12.11
N THR A 25 17.18 -21.00 12.45
CA THR A 25 17.51 -22.13 11.59
C THR A 25 16.78 -22.02 10.25
N LEU A 26 17.33 -22.61 9.18
CA LEU A 26 16.70 -22.60 7.84
C LEU A 26 15.25 -23.12 7.91
N ILE A 27 14.98 -24.11 8.73
CA ILE A 27 13.65 -24.71 8.92
C ILE A 27 12.70 -23.69 9.57
N GLU A 28 13.14 -22.97 10.59
CA GLU A 28 12.33 -21.96 11.25
C GLU A 28 12.01 -20.79 10.31
N ALA A 29 12.98 -20.37 9.49
CA ALA A 29 12.76 -19.34 8.48
C ALA A 29 11.76 -19.80 7.41
N LEU A 30 11.81 -21.05 6.99
CA LEU A 30 10.88 -21.64 6.04
C LEU A 30 9.46 -21.73 6.62
N LEU A 31 9.32 -22.23 7.84
CA LEU A 31 8.03 -22.29 8.54
C LEU A 31 7.42 -20.89 8.75
N PHE A 32 8.26 -19.92 9.11
CA PHE A 32 7.81 -18.52 9.24
C PHE A 32 7.31 -17.97 7.90
N SER A 33 8.01 -18.24 6.80
CA SER A 33 7.62 -17.81 5.47
C SER A 33 6.29 -18.43 5.04
N ILE A 34 6.09 -19.74 5.27
CA ILE A 34 4.83 -20.42 4.98
C ILE A 34 3.69 -19.82 5.79
N LYS A 35 3.89 -19.60 7.09
CA LYS A 35 2.88 -18.97 7.97
C LYS A 35 2.51 -17.57 7.47
N THR A 36 3.50 -16.78 7.09
CA THR A 36 3.28 -15.42 6.57
C THR A 36 2.51 -15.46 5.25
N MET A 37 2.86 -16.35 4.32
CA MET A 37 2.14 -16.50 3.06
C MET A 37 0.69 -16.95 3.27
N ALA A 38 0.46 -17.90 4.17
CA ALA A 38 -0.89 -18.35 4.51
C ALA A 38 -1.75 -17.21 5.07
N LEU A 39 -1.17 -16.37 5.93
CA LEU A 39 -1.83 -15.19 6.49
C LEU A 39 -2.17 -14.15 5.41
N ILE A 40 -1.24 -13.89 4.49
CA ILE A 40 -1.46 -13.01 3.34
C ILE A 40 -2.62 -13.50 2.48
N LEU A 41 -2.64 -14.79 2.15
CA LEU A 41 -3.72 -15.40 1.37
C LEU A 41 -5.07 -15.31 2.10
N ALA A 42 -5.09 -15.52 3.42
CA ALA A 42 -6.31 -15.36 4.21
C ALA A 42 -6.85 -13.92 4.15
N TYR A 43 -6.00 -12.90 4.27
CA TYR A 43 -6.43 -11.51 4.14
C TYR A 43 -6.93 -11.18 2.72
N LEU A 44 -6.24 -11.66 1.69
CA LEU A 44 -6.69 -11.49 0.30
C LEU A 44 -8.08 -12.10 0.10
N PHE A 45 -8.31 -13.30 0.62
CA PHE A 45 -9.60 -13.98 0.53
C PHE A 45 -10.72 -13.20 1.24
N VAL A 46 -10.48 -12.73 2.45
CA VAL A 46 -11.45 -11.95 3.23
C VAL A 46 -11.77 -10.64 2.53
N VAL A 47 -10.75 -9.89 2.09
CA VAL A 47 -10.94 -8.61 1.41
C VAL A 47 -11.65 -8.79 0.07
N ALA A 48 -11.30 -9.81 -0.72
CA ALA A 48 -11.97 -10.13 -1.98
C ALA A 48 -13.44 -10.53 -1.77
N SER A 49 -13.74 -11.26 -0.70
CA SER A 49 -15.11 -11.62 -0.34
C SER A 49 -15.94 -10.38 0.03
N ILE A 50 -15.39 -9.48 0.85
CA ILE A 50 -16.02 -8.22 1.21
C ILE A 50 -16.23 -7.36 -0.04
N GLN A 51 -15.24 -7.26 -0.91
CA GLN A 51 -15.31 -6.51 -2.17
C GLN A 51 -16.43 -7.04 -3.06
N SER A 52 -16.57 -8.36 -3.19
CA SER A 52 -17.63 -8.98 -3.98
C SER A 52 -19.02 -8.67 -3.41
N ILE A 53 -19.17 -8.71 -2.09
CA ILE A 53 -20.42 -8.35 -1.42
C ILE A 53 -20.76 -6.87 -1.67
N LEU A 54 -19.79 -5.97 -1.49
CA LEU A 54 -19.99 -4.54 -1.74
C LEU A 54 -20.35 -4.25 -3.19
N PHE A 55 -19.77 -4.98 -4.14
CA PHE A 55 -20.10 -4.85 -5.55
C PHE A 55 -21.57 -5.17 -5.84
N ILE A 56 -22.12 -6.23 -5.23
CA ILE A 56 -23.51 -6.65 -5.43
C ILE A 56 -24.49 -5.68 -4.77
N TYR A 57 -24.24 -5.31 -3.51
CA TYR A 57 -25.21 -4.55 -2.72
C TYR A 57 -25.07 -3.04 -2.83
N LEU A 58 -23.89 -2.54 -3.16
CA LEU A 58 -23.58 -1.11 -3.23
C LEU A 58 -22.88 -0.72 -4.54
N PRO A 59 -23.54 -0.88 -5.70
CA PRO A 59 -22.91 -0.62 -7.00
C PRO A 59 -22.43 0.83 -7.19
N LYS A 60 -23.00 1.79 -6.45
CA LYS A 60 -22.54 3.18 -6.46
C LYS A 60 -21.15 3.39 -5.85
N LEU A 61 -20.66 2.44 -5.06
CA LEU A 61 -19.34 2.46 -4.44
C LEU A 61 -18.29 1.68 -5.25
N ASN A 62 -18.56 1.31 -6.50
CA ASN A 62 -17.63 0.54 -7.32
C ASN A 62 -16.27 1.20 -7.46
N LEU A 63 -16.24 2.50 -7.78
CA LEU A 63 -15.00 3.26 -7.93
C LEU A 63 -14.15 3.24 -6.65
N PRO A 64 -14.64 3.70 -5.47
CA PRO A 64 -13.86 3.64 -4.25
C PRO A 64 -13.57 2.19 -3.79
N ASN A 65 -14.45 1.24 -4.08
CA ASN A 65 -14.25 -0.16 -3.77
C ASN A 65 -13.01 -0.73 -4.49
N HIS A 66 -12.90 -0.52 -5.80
CA HIS A 66 -11.73 -0.94 -6.57
C HIS A 66 -10.45 -0.18 -6.19
N LEU A 67 -10.58 1.07 -5.77
CA LEU A 67 -9.45 1.94 -5.42
C LEU A 67 -8.83 1.57 -4.07
N LEU A 68 -9.66 1.18 -3.10
CA LEU A 68 -9.27 1.07 -1.69
C LEU A 68 -9.12 -0.37 -1.21
N MET A 69 -9.92 -1.31 -1.72
CA MET A 69 -9.98 -2.65 -1.13
C MET A 69 -8.73 -3.48 -1.44
N GLU A 70 -8.41 -3.61 -2.72
CA GLU A 70 -7.29 -4.44 -3.14
C GLU A 70 -6.65 -3.82 -4.38
N PHE A 71 -5.33 -3.58 -4.31
CA PHE A 71 -4.64 -2.81 -5.35
C PHE A 71 -4.60 -3.52 -6.71
N SER A 72 -4.54 -4.85 -6.76
CA SER A 72 -4.49 -5.59 -8.03
C SER A 72 -5.84 -5.57 -8.75
N SER A 73 -6.96 -5.63 -8.02
CA SER A 73 -8.27 -5.44 -8.61
C SER A 73 -8.49 -4.02 -9.10
N GLY A 74 -7.95 -3.03 -8.38
CA GLY A 74 -7.92 -1.63 -8.80
C GLY A 74 -7.15 -1.44 -10.10
N ILE A 75 -5.97 -2.02 -10.22
CA ILE A 75 -5.16 -1.97 -11.45
C ILE A 75 -5.94 -2.54 -12.64
N SER A 76 -6.50 -3.74 -12.50
CA SER A 76 -7.25 -4.38 -13.61
C SER A 76 -8.51 -3.60 -14.00
N TYR A 77 -9.15 -2.91 -13.06
CA TYR A 77 -10.32 -2.09 -13.33
C TYR A 77 -9.95 -0.78 -14.06
N PHE A 78 -8.88 -0.10 -13.63
CA PHE A 78 -8.53 1.22 -14.12
C PHE A 78 -7.60 1.24 -15.34
N VAL A 79 -7.01 0.11 -15.73
CA VAL A 79 -6.09 0.03 -16.89
C VAL A 79 -6.74 0.52 -18.19
N ASN A 80 -8.05 0.32 -18.33
CA ASN A 80 -8.83 0.73 -19.51
C ASN A 80 -9.63 2.03 -19.29
N SER A 81 -9.38 2.78 -18.24
CA SER A 81 -10.05 4.06 -17.97
C SER A 81 -9.44 5.20 -18.81
N GLU A 82 -10.13 6.34 -18.91
CA GLU A 82 -9.63 7.52 -19.64
C GLU A 82 -8.30 8.06 -19.10
N ASN A 83 -8.05 7.93 -17.79
CA ASN A 83 -6.84 8.40 -17.12
C ASN A 83 -6.21 7.29 -16.27
N PRO A 84 -5.72 6.19 -16.90
CA PRO A 84 -5.29 5.00 -16.16
C PRO A 84 -4.14 5.30 -15.19
N ILE A 85 -3.17 6.11 -15.60
CA ILE A 85 -1.98 6.41 -14.78
C ILE A 85 -2.36 7.09 -13.48
N LEU A 86 -3.31 8.02 -13.50
CA LEU A 86 -3.76 8.74 -12.31
C LEU A 86 -4.37 7.78 -11.28
N TYR A 87 -5.28 6.93 -11.71
CA TYR A 87 -5.91 5.93 -10.84
C TYR A 87 -4.90 4.90 -10.33
N LEU A 88 -3.98 4.45 -11.20
CA LEU A 88 -2.94 3.50 -10.82
C LEU A 88 -1.99 4.08 -9.76
N LEU A 89 -1.62 5.36 -9.87
CA LEU A 89 -0.79 6.02 -8.85
C LEU A 89 -1.49 6.05 -7.49
N VAL A 90 -2.80 6.29 -7.46
CA VAL A 90 -3.58 6.27 -6.22
C VAL A 90 -3.67 4.85 -5.66
N CYS A 91 -4.00 3.85 -6.48
CA CYS A 91 -4.09 2.45 -6.07
C CYS A 91 -2.77 1.94 -5.49
N ILE A 92 -1.66 2.17 -6.19
CA ILE A 92 -0.31 1.73 -5.76
C ILE A 92 0.13 2.50 -4.52
N GLY A 93 -0.11 3.82 -4.49
CA GLY A 93 0.27 4.67 -3.37
C GLY A 93 -0.46 4.31 -2.08
N PHE A 94 -1.75 4.00 -2.17
CA PHE A 94 -2.53 3.54 -1.02
C PHE A 94 -2.15 2.10 -0.63
N GLY A 95 -1.98 1.22 -1.61
CA GLY A 95 -1.59 -0.18 -1.41
C GLY A 95 -2.75 -1.11 -1.06
N GLY A 96 -3.97 -0.60 -0.99
CA GLY A 96 -5.18 -1.35 -0.65
C GLY A 96 -5.31 -1.75 0.81
N PHE A 97 -6.53 -2.01 1.25
CA PHE A 97 -6.84 -2.44 2.62
C PHE A 97 -6.13 -3.74 3.02
N CYS A 98 -5.95 -4.65 2.06
CA CYS A 98 -5.27 -5.92 2.31
C CYS A 98 -3.82 -5.70 2.80
N ALA A 99 -3.06 -4.78 2.16
CA ALA A 99 -1.70 -4.46 2.58
C ALA A 99 -1.68 -3.79 3.97
N HIS A 100 -2.67 -2.96 4.29
CA HIS A 100 -2.78 -2.35 5.61
C HIS A 100 -3.01 -3.40 6.71
N LEU A 101 -3.89 -4.39 6.48
CA LEU A 101 -4.13 -5.48 7.42
C LEU A 101 -2.87 -6.34 7.62
N GLN A 102 -2.13 -6.62 6.55
CA GLN A 102 -0.87 -7.36 6.61
C GLN A 102 0.18 -6.63 7.46
N ILE A 103 0.30 -5.32 7.30
CA ILE A 103 1.25 -4.52 8.08
C ILE A 103 0.84 -4.48 9.55
N ILE A 104 -0.43 -4.27 9.86
CA ILE A 104 -0.92 -4.28 11.23
C ILE A 104 -0.62 -5.61 11.92
N SER A 105 -0.91 -6.73 11.24
CA SER A 105 -0.68 -8.07 11.82
C SER A 105 0.79 -8.50 11.84
N GLY A 106 1.61 -8.00 10.91
CA GLY A 106 3.03 -8.34 10.86
C GLY A 106 3.91 -7.50 11.79
N CYS A 107 3.39 -6.39 12.31
CA CYS A 107 4.12 -5.46 13.18
C CYS A 107 3.70 -5.54 14.64
N ASP A 108 3.16 -6.68 15.10
CA ASP A 108 2.72 -6.88 16.49
C ASP A 108 3.84 -6.63 17.52
N GLU A 109 5.08 -6.95 17.18
CA GLU A 109 6.26 -6.73 18.02
C GLU A 109 6.74 -5.26 18.01
N ILE A 110 6.36 -4.50 16.97
CA ILE A 110 6.73 -3.11 16.80
C ILE A 110 5.47 -2.29 17.09
N LYS A 111 5.50 -1.43 18.11
CA LYS A 111 4.39 -0.50 18.40
C LYS A 111 4.25 0.52 17.26
N LEU A 112 3.77 0.05 16.10
CA LEU A 112 3.55 0.89 14.94
C LEU A 112 2.39 1.84 15.22
N ASN A 113 2.65 3.14 15.19
CA ASN A 113 1.57 4.10 15.23
C ASN A 113 0.91 4.15 13.84
N TYR A 114 -0.22 3.44 13.72
CA TYR A 114 -0.95 3.31 12.47
C TYR A 114 -1.37 4.66 11.86
N PHE A 115 -1.63 5.66 12.68
CA PHE A 115 -1.98 7.00 12.20
C PHE A 115 -0.85 7.63 11.38
N TYR A 116 0.40 7.58 11.87
CA TYR A 116 1.56 8.07 11.12
C TYR A 116 1.82 7.27 9.85
N TYR A 117 1.63 5.96 9.90
CA TYR A 117 1.73 5.12 8.72
C TYR A 117 0.70 5.52 7.66
N LEU A 118 -0.56 5.73 8.04
CA LEU A 118 -1.61 6.17 7.12
C LEU A 118 -1.31 7.56 6.53
N LEU A 119 -0.88 8.49 7.37
CA LEU A 119 -0.47 9.83 6.94
C LEU A 119 0.66 9.76 5.90
N PHE A 120 1.64 8.88 6.12
CA PHE A 120 2.73 8.64 5.17
C PHE A 120 2.22 8.10 3.84
N ARG A 121 1.28 7.15 3.85
CA ARG A 121 0.67 6.61 2.62
C ARG A 121 -0.06 7.69 1.83
N ILE A 122 -0.85 8.52 2.50
CA ILE A 122 -1.55 9.65 1.88
C ILE A 122 -0.54 10.65 1.30
N SER A 123 0.49 11.02 2.04
CA SER A 123 1.54 11.91 1.55
C SER A 123 2.26 11.34 0.32
N HIS A 124 2.50 10.04 0.29
CA HIS A 124 3.09 9.35 -0.86
C HIS A 124 2.22 9.48 -2.12
N ILE A 125 0.90 9.32 -1.99
CA ILE A 125 -0.05 9.52 -3.09
C ILE A 125 0.07 10.96 -3.64
N PHE A 126 0.00 11.97 -2.76
CA PHE A 126 0.10 13.37 -3.17
C PHE A 126 1.41 13.69 -3.89
N ILE A 127 2.55 13.23 -3.36
CA ILE A 127 3.86 13.44 -3.97
C ILE A 127 3.91 12.78 -5.36
N SER A 128 3.41 11.55 -5.48
CA SER A 128 3.38 10.82 -6.76
C SER A 128 2.52 11.54 -7.81
N LEU A 129 1.37 12.08 -7.40
CA LEU A 129 0.51 12.86 -8.28
C LEU A 129 1.18 14.17 -8.72
N ILE A 130 1.82 14.90 -7.81
CA ILE A 130 2.55 16.14 -8.14
C ILE A 130 3.65 15.84 -9.16
N ILE A 131 4.46 14.79 -8.93
CA ILE A 131 5.51 14.37 -9.85
C ILE A 131 4.92 14.03 -11.23
N TYR A 132 3.82 13.29 -11.26
CA TYR A 132 3.15 12.95 -12.51
C TYR A 132 2.70 14.20 -13.29
N PHE A 133 2.07 15.16 -12.63
CA PHE A 133 1.62 16.40 -13.29
C PHE A 133 2.79 17.24 -13.76
N VAL A 134 3.85 17.37 -12.98
CA VAL A 134 5.08 18.10 -13.38
C VAL A 134 5.70 17.44 -14.62
N LEU A 135 5.86 16.11 -14.59
CA LEU A 135 6.42 15.39 -15.75
C LEU A 135 5.53 15.52 -17.00
N LYS A 136 4.21 15.48 -16.83
CA LYS A 136 3.27 15.67 -17.92
C LYS A 136 3.41 17.05 -18.55
N VAL A 137 3.49 18.11 -17.74
CA VAL A 137 3.70 19.49 -18.23
C VAL A 137 5.04 19.63 -18.93
N LEU A 138 6.13 19.12 -18.35
CA LEU A 138 7.45 19.15 -18.95
C LEU A 138 7.49 18.43 -20.29
N PHE A 139 6.85 17.26 -20.37
CA PHE A 139 6.78 16.48 -21.60
C PHE A 139 6.05 17.24 -22.72
N PHE A 140 4.92 17.88 -22.40
CA PHE A 140 4.20 18.72 -23.36
C PHE A 140 5.01 19.97 -23.77
N ALA A 141 5.79 20.55 -22.88
CA ALA A 141 6.62 21.71 -23.19
C ALA A 141 7.84 21.38 -24.08
N ILE A 142 8.28 20.11 -24.10
CA ILE A 142 9.45 19.68 -24.89
C ILE A 142 9.03 19.16 -26.28
N ILE A 143 7.86 18.55 -26.40
CA ILE A 143 7.43 17.84 -27.62
C ILE A 143 6.37 18.63 -28.42
N GLY A 144 5.60 19.53 -27.75
CA GLY A 144 4.63 20.40 -28.38
C GLY A 144 5.21 21.69 -28.77
#